data_064d340890657896c852efd96dcc77fc
#
_entry.id   064d340890657896c852efd96dcc77fc
#
_cell.length_a   1.000
_cell.length_b   1.000
_cell.length_c   1.000
_cell.angle_alpha   90.00
_cell.angle_beta   90.00
_cell.angle_gamma   90.00
#
_symmetry.space_group_name_H-M   'P 1'
#
loop_
_entity.id
_entity.type
_entity.pdbx_description
1 polymer ?
#
loop_
_entity_poly.entity_id
_entity_poly.type
_entity_poly.pdbx_seq_one_letter_code
_entity_poly.pdbx_strand_id
1 'polypeptide(L)'
;MREYKKLTEENIDEVVHKYVDYYNNHDNGCWTCEKAYKRIHQVMTIEDAECFVQYDGGEMCGFVMGYYKEFDDLKAYFLEEIVIFSEYQNKGYGATLMEELEAVVRRNGVEHLELISVNDAHHMHFTRNRDFLRQGIW
;
A
#
# COMPACT_ATOMS: atom_id res chain seq x y z
N MET A 1 -0.42 -7.86 18.15
CA MET A 1 -1.36 -6.74 17.94
C MET A 1 -0.92 -5.92 16.75
N ARG A 2 -1.82 -5.69 15.82
CA ARG A 2 -1.50 -4.92 14.62
C ARG A 2 -1.53 -3.44 14.90
N GLU A 3 -0.51 -2.76 14.43
CA GLU A 3 -0.39 -1.32 14.56
C GLU A 3 -0.13 -0.72 13.20
N TYR A 4 -0.54 0.53 13.01
CA TYR A 4 -0.37 1.24 11.75
C TYR A 4 0.32 2.55 12.02
N LYS A 5 1.41 2.80 11.30
CA LYS A 5 2.19 4.01 11.47
C LYS A 5 2.37 4.68 10.12
N LYS A 6 2.29 6.00 10.10
CA LYS A 6 2.51 6.74 8.87
C LYS A 6 3.91 6.45 8.32
N LEU A 7 4.01 6.36 7.01
CA LEU A 7 5.30 6.23 6.33
C LEU A 7 6.01 7.59 6.41
N THR A 8 7.19 7.61 7.00
CA THR A 8 7.97 8.82 7.22
C THR A 8 9.44 8.54 6.98
N GLU A 9 10.26 9.58 7.11
CA GLU A 9 11.70 9.42 6.99
C GLU A 9 12.28 8.49 8.07
N GLU A 10 11.55 8.28 9.16
CA GLU A 10 12.02 7.42 10.24
C GLU A 10 11.92 5.94 9.90
N ASN A 11 10.91 5.53 9.12
CA ASN A 11 10.72 4.12 8.82
C ASN A 11 10.90 3.75 7.35
N ILE A 12 11.16 4.72 6.48
CA ILE A 12 11.27 4.45 5.05
C ILE A 12 12.42 3.50 4.72
N ASP A 13 13.54 3.61 5.43
CA ASP A 13 14.68 2.76 5.13
C ASP A 13 14.37 1.28 5.36
N GLU A 14 13.65 0.96 6.41
CA GLU A 14 13.25 -0.41 6.67
C GLU A 14 12.27 -0.91 5.59
N VAL A 15 11.33 -0.04 5.18
CA VAL A 15 10.40 -0.38 4.09
C VAL A 15 11.19 -0.68 2.82
N VAL A 16 12.18 0.17 2.50
CA VAL A 16 13.00 0.00 1.31
C VAL A 16 13.71 -1.35 1.30
N HIS A 17 14.33 -1.73 2.41
CA HIS A 17 15.04 -2.99 2.48
C HIS A 17 14.10 -4.18 2.29
N LYS A 18 12.94 -4.14 2.91
CA LYS A 18 11.96 -5.22 2.78
C LYS A 18 11.34 -5.26 1.38
N TYR A 19 11.14 -4.09 0.76
CA TYR A 19 10.64 -3.98 -0.60
C TYR A 19 11.61 -4.62 -1.60
N VAL A 20 12.89 -4.28 -1.48
CA VAL A 20 13.92 -4.83 -2.35
C VAL A 20 14.01 -6.35 -2.18
N ASP A 21 14.01 -6.81 -0.94
CA ASP A 21 14.05 -8.23 -0.66
C ASP A 21 12.84 -8.96 -1.26
N TYR A 22 11.66 -8.40 -1.07
CA TYR A 22 10.44 -9.01 -1.58
C TYR A 22 10.46 -9.14 -3.10
N TYR A 23 10.72 -8.05 -3.80
CA TYR A 23 10.64 -8.08 -5.26
C TYR A 23 11.80 -8.84 -5.90
N ASN A 24 13.00 -8.75 -5.35
CA ASN A 24 14.15 -9.39 -5.98
C ASN A 24 14.19 -10.88 -5.72
N ASN A 25 13.74 -11.32 -4.54
CA ASN A 25 13.84 -12.72 -4.18
C ASN A 25 12.57 -13.52 -4.45
N HIS A 26 11.42 -12.84 -4.58
CA HIS A 26 10.14 -13.53 -4.70
C HIS A 26 9.35 -13.16 -5.94
N ASP A 27 9.82 -12.18 -6.71
CA ASP A 27 9.08 -11.70 -7.87
C ASP A 27 10.00 -11.34 -9.04
N ASN A 28 11.23 -11.84 -9.03
CA ASN A 28 12.21 -11.66 -10.10
C ASN A 28 12.54 -10.21 -10.43
N GLY A 29 12.46 -9.34 -9.44
CA GLY A 29 12.79 -7.93 -9.62
C GLY A 29 14.29 -7.69 -9.67
N CYS A 30 14.66 -6.49 -10.09
CA CYS A 30 16.05 -6.03 -10.14
C CYS A 30 16.20 -4.71 -9.40
N TRP A 31 15.54 -4.57 -8.28
CA TRP A 31 15.57 -3.33 -7.51
C TRP A 31 16.89 -3.15 -6.79
N THR A 32 17.34 -1.90 -6.72
CA THR A 32 18.39 -1.49 -5.79
C THR A 32 17.73 -0.70 -4.68
N CYS A 33 18.42 -0.57 -3.54
CA CYS A 33 17.88 0.24 -2.45
C CYS A 33 17.70 1.70 -2.88
N GLU A 34 18.60 2.21 -3.70
CA GLU A 34 18.50 3.58 -4.20
C GLU A 34 17.25 3.79 -5.05
N LYS A 35 16.98 2.86 -5.96
CA LYS A 35 15.80 2.96 -6.81
C LYS A 35 14.51 2.78 -6.03
N ALA A 36 14.51 1.83 -5.10
CA ALA A 36 13.34 1.59 -4.27
C ALA A 36 13.05 2.79 -3.36
N TYR A 37 14.10 3.37 -2.78
CA TYR A 37 13.93 4.60 -1.98
C TYR A 37 13.31 5.70 -2.82
N LYS A 38 13.84 5.91 -4.02
CA LYS A 38 13.31 6.96 -4.89
C LYS A 38 11.84 6.74 -5.22
N ARG A 39 11.47 5.52 -5.56
CA ARG A 39 10.07 5.22 -5.88
C ARG A 39 9.16 5.49 -4.70
N ILE A 40 9.50 4.97 -3.54
CA ILE A 40 8.65 5.08 -2.35
C ILE A 40 8.61 6.52 -1.86
N HIS A 41 9.76 7.19 -1.86
CA HIS A 41 9.85 8.58 -1.43
C HIS A 41 9.05 9.51 -2.34
N GLN A 42 9.04 9.25 -3.65
CA GLN A 42 8.25 10.05 -4.58
C GLN A 42 6.77 10.00 -4.22
N VAL A 43 6.25 8.81 -3.93
CA VAL A 43 4.84 8.68 -3.57
C VAL A 43 4.57 9.28 -2.20
N MET A 44 5.46 9.03 -1.25
CA MET A 44 5.32 9.53 0.11
C MET A 44 5.24 11.06 0.15
N THR A 45 5.89 11.73 -0.78
CA THR A 45 5.96 13.19 -0.81
C THR A 45 5.00 13.84 -1.80
N ILE A 46 4.14 13.07 -2.45
CA ILE A 46 3.07 13.65 -3.28
C ILE A 46 2.14 14.45 -2.37
N GLU A 47 1.66 15.56 -2.88
CA GLU A 47 0.65 16.33 -2.17
C GLU A 47 -0.56 15.44 -1.87
N ASP A 48 -1.05 15.50 -0.64
CA ASP A 48 -2.18 14.66 -0.19
C ASP A 48 -1.86 13.17 -0.22
N ALA A 49 -0.59 12.80 -0.01
CA ALA A 49 -0.23 11.40 0.11
C ALA A 49 -0.83 10.80 1.39
N GLU A 50 -1.25 9.55 1.28
CA GLU A 50 -1.68 8.77 2.44
C GLU A 50 -0.97 7.43 2.35
N CYS A 51 0.11 7.29 3.10
CA CYS A 51 0.97 6.11 3.06
C CYS A 51 1.24 5.66 4.48
N PHE A 52 1.08 4.37 4.75
CA PHE A 52 1.31 3.89 6.10
C PHE A 52 1.80 2.44 6.08
N VAL A 53 2.34 2.04 7.22
CA VAL A 53 3.00 0.75 7.40
C VAL A 53 2.23 -0.03 8.45
N GLN A 54 2.06 -1.33 8.20
CA GLN A 54 1.44 -2.23 9.15
C GLN A 54 2.51 -3.00 9.91
N TYR A 55 2.37 -3.01 11.23
CA TYR A 55 3.23 -3.77 12.13
C TYR A 55 2.40 -4.77 12.90
N ASP A 56 3.03 -5.87 13.30
CA ASP A 56 2.43 -6.82 14.23
C ASP A 56 3.49 -7.20 15.25
N GLY A 57 3.24 -6.87 16.51
CA GLY A 57 4.19 -7.13 17.57
C GLY A 57 5.52 -6.43 17.36
N GLY A 58 5.50 -5.26 16.73
CA GLY A 58 6.71 -4.49 16.47
C GLY A 58 7.42 -4.87 15.19
N GLU A 59 6.94 -5.88 14.47
CA GLU A 59 7.56 -6.30 13.21
C GLU A 59 6.79 -5.74 12.03
N MET A 60 7.52 -5.18 11.07
CA MET A 60 6.94 -4.61 9.87
C MET A 60 6.51 -5.72 8.92
N CYS A 61 5.21 -5.79 8.61
CA CYS A 61 4.70 -6.86 7.78
C CYS A 61 4.17 -6.42 6.42
N GLY A 62 3.91 -5.14 6.23
CA GLY A 62 3.47 -4.65 4.94
C GLY A 62 3.28 -3.14 4.94
N PHE A 63 2.99 -2.59 3.78
CA PHE A 63 2.73 -1.15 3.68
C PHE A 63 1.83 -0.85 2.50
N VAL A 64 1.26 0.34 2.54
CA VAL A 64 0.43 0.87 1.46
C VAL A 64 0.90 2.27 1.13
N MET A 65 0.91 2.61 -0.15
CA MET A 65 1.21 3.97 -0.57
C MET A 65 0.26 4.41 -1.67
N GLY A 66 -0.16 5.66 -1.56
CA GLY A 66 -1.07 6.28 -2.51
C GLY A 66 -1.37 7.70 -2.10
N TYR A 67 -2.33 8.30 -2.75
CA TYR A 67 -2.65 9.71 -2.51
C TYR A 67 -4.08 10.01 -2.91
N TYR A 68 -4.61 11.10 -2.34
CA TYR A 68 -5.96 11.54 -2.66
C TYR A 68 -5.98 12.39 -3.91
N LYS A 69 -7.05 12.25 -4.68
CA LYS A 69 -7.33 13.11 -5.84
C LYS A 69 -8.65 13.78 -5.61
N GLU A 70 -8.70 15.10 -5.80
CA GLU A 70 -9.95 15.82 -5.66
C GLU A 70 -10.43 16.31 -7.02
N PHE A 71 -11.71 16.10 -7.27
CA PHE A 71 -12.39 16.59 -8.45
C PHE A 71 -13.46 17.58 -7.99
N ASP A 72 -14.23 18.13 -8.92
CA ASP A 72 -15.19 19.16 -8.57
C ASP A 72 -16.30 18.64 -7.64
N ASP A 73 -16.68 17.39 -7.74
CA ASP A 73 -17.78 16.84 -6.96
C ASP A 73 -17.46 15.52 -6.29
N LEU A 74 -16.22 15.06 -6.36
CA LEU A 74 -15.85 13.81 -5.68
C LEU A 74 -14.40 13.81 -5.26
N LYS A 75 -14.12 12.96 -4.28
CA LYS A 75 -12.76 12.73 -3.79
C LYS A 75 -12.46 11.24 -3.95
N ALA A 76 -11.30 10.93 -4.52
CA ALA A 76 -10.87 9.57 -4.74
C ALA A 76 -9.53 9.33 -4.06
N TYR A 77 -9.20 8.08 -3.83
CA TYR A 77 -7.86 7.69 -3.39
C TYR A 77 -7.24 6.82 -4.47
N PHE A 78 -6.07 7.21 -4.94
CA PHE A 78 -5.33 6.41 -5.90
C PHE A 78 -4.33 5.53 -5.15
N LEU A 79 -4.57 4.22 -5.19
CA LEU A 79 -3.68 3.25 -4.56
C LEU A 79 -2.53 2.96 -5.51
N GLU A 80 -1.36 3.46 -5.15
CA GLU A 80 -0.17 3.27 -5.96
C GLU A 80 0.38 1.85 -5.80
N GLU A 81 0.44 1.39 -4.56
CA GLU A 81 0.94 0.04 -4.29
C GLU A 81 0.58 -0.40 -2.88
N ILE A 82 0.26 -1.69 -2.74
CA ILE A 82 0.07 -2.33 -1.44
C ILE A 82 0.88 -3.63 -1.46
N VAL A 83 1.68 -3.84 -0.43
CA VAL A 83 2.60 -4.98 -0.36
C VAL A 83 2.52 -5.62 1.02
N ILE A 84 2.39 -6.94 1.04
CA ILE A 84 2.63 -7.73 2.25
C ILE A 84 3.92 -8.50 2.01
N PHE A 85 4.89 -8.33 2.89
CA PHE A 85 6.19 -8.97 2.71
C PHE A 85 6.06 -10.48 2.84
N SER A 86 6.91 -11.22 2.13
CA SER A 86 6.71 -12.64 1.90
C SER A 86 6.52 -13.48 3.16
N GLU A 87 7.23 -13.14 4.23
CA GLU A 87 7.14 -13.86 5.49
C GLU A 87 5.74 -13.80 6.13
N TYR A 88 4.96 -12.82 5.73
CA TYR A 88 3.66 -12.52 6.33
C TYR A 88 2.49 -12.84 5.41
N GLN A 89 2.76 -13.37 4.24
CA GLN A 89 1.69 -13.68 3.28
C GLN A 89 0.90 -14.91 3.70
N ASN A 90 -0.35 -14.96 3.26
CA ASN A 90 -1.27 -16.06 3.53
C ASN A 90 -1.60 -16.24 5.01
N LYS A 91 -1.52 -15.15 5.78
CA LYS A 91 -1.81 -15.16 7.22
C LYS A 91 -2.83 -14.11 7.63
N GLY A 92 -3.52 -13.51 6.65
CA GLY A 92 -4.54 -12.51 6.93
C GLY A 92 -4.07 -11.08 7.04
N TYR A 93 -2.78 -10.82 6.90
CA TYR A 93 -2.26 -9.46 7.01
C TYR A 93 -2.72 -8.56 5.88
N GLY A 94 -2.84 -9.12 4.67
CA GLY A 94 -3.33 -8.35 3.54
C GLY A 94 -4.75 -7.85 3.75
N ALA A 95 -5.61 -8.71 4.27
CA ALA A 95 -6.98 -8.33 4.53
C ALA A 95 -7.07 -7.22 5.59
N THR A 96 -6.28 -7.32 6.66
CA THR A 96 -6.33 -6.30 7.70
C THR A 96 -5.74 -4.97 7.23
N LEU A 97 -4.70 -5.02 6.40
CA LEU A 97 -4.14 -3.80 5.84
C LEU A 97 -5.14 -3.11 4.92
N MET A 98 -5.85 -3.88 4.11
CA MET A 98 -6.87 -3.32 3.23
C MET A 98 -8.04 -2.76 4.01
N GLU A 99 -8.45 -3.43 5.08
CA GLU A 99 -9.51 -2.93 5.96
C GLU A 99 -9.13 -1.61 6.59
N GLU A 100 -7.88 -1.49 7.03
CA GLU A 100 -7.41 -0.24 7.59
C GLU A 100 -7.40 0.87 6.54
N LEU A 101 -6.94 0.56 5.32
CA LEU A 101 -6.95 1.53 4.24
C LEU A 101 -8.36 2.01 3.96
N GLU A 102 -9.32 1.08 3.86
CA GLU A 102 -10.70 1.46 3.64
C GLU A 102 -11.24 2.38 4.74
N ALA A 103 -10.92 2.07 5.99
CA ALA A 103 -11.35 2.89 7.12
C ALA A 103 -10.76 4.29 7.05
N VAL A 104 -9.47 4.37 6.74
CA VAL A 104 -8.77 5.67 6.65
C VAL A 104 -9.35 6.53 5.53
N VAL A 105 -9.50 5.98 4.33
CA VAL A 105 -9.95 6.77 3.20
C VAL A 105 -11.42 7.17 3.34
N ARG A 106 -12.25 6.32 3.92
CA ARG A 106 -13.65 6.66 4.16
C ARG A 106 -13.80 7.79 5.18
N ARG A 107 -12.95 7.79 6.21
CA ARG A 107 -12.94 8.89 7.18
C ARG A 107 -12.57 10.21 6.52
N ASN A 108 -11.84 10.16 5.43
CA ASN A 108 -11.42 11.34 4.69
C ASN A 108 -12.35 11.68 3.53
N GLY A 109 -13.53 11.08 3.47
CA GLY A 109 -14.54 11.46 2.50
C GLY A 109 -14.41 10.82 1.13
N VAL A 110 -13.62 9.77 1.01
CA VAL A 110 -13.41 9.09 -0.27
C VAL A 110 -14.51 8.08 -0.52
N GLU A 111 -15.06 8.11 -1.73
CA GLU A 111 -16.06 7.14 -2.17
C GLU A 111 -15.51 6.18 -3.22
N HIS A 112 -14.41 6.54 -3.87
CA HIS A 112 -13.81 5.74 -4.93
C HIS A 112 -12.35 5.47 -4.62
N LEU A 113 -11.94 4.23 -4.80
CA LEU A 113 -10.55 3.84 -4.68
C LEU A 113 -10.08 3.34 -6.04
N GLU A 114 -9.08 4.01 -6.60
CA GLU A 114 -8.54 3.68 -7.92
C GLU A 114 -7.21 2.96 -7.78
N LEU A 115 -6.93 2.05 -8.69
CA LEU A 115 -5.60 1.47 -8.78
C LEU A 115 -5.33 1.06 -10.22
N ILE A 116 -4.06 1.06 -10.59
CA ILE A 116 -3.65 0.54 -11.86
C ILE A 116 -3.52 -0.97 -11.72
N SER A 117 -4.12 -1.69 -12.67
CA SER A 117 -4.01 -3.13 -12.67
C SER A 117 -2.56 -3.49 -12.94
N VAL A 118 -1.91 -4.07 -11.95
CA VAL A 118 -0.55 -4.55 -12.13
C VAL A 118 -0.60 -6.01 -12.53
N ASN A 119 0.42 -6.44 -13.24
CA ASN A 119 0.52 -7.82 -13.66
C ASN A 119 1.08 -8.66 -12.52
N ASP A 120 0.47 -8.51 -11.36
CA ASP A 120 0.81 -9.23 -10.14
C ASP A 120 -0.47 -9.89 -9.66
N ALA A 121 -0.57 -11.18 -9.91
CA ALA A 121 -1.78 -11.93 -9.63
C ALA A 121 -2.14 -11.88 -8.14
N HIS A 122 -1.15 -11.84 -7.27
CA HIS A 122 -1.40 -11.80 -5.83
C HIS A 122 -2.10 -10.50 -5.42
N HIS A 123 -1.58 -9.37 -5.85
CA HIS A 123 -2.19 -8.07 -5.56
C HIS A 123 -3.59 -7.97 -6.16
N MET A 124 -3.74 -8.40 -7.41
CA MET A 124 -5.03 -8.34 -8.08
C MET A 124 -6.08 -9.19 -7.38
N HIS A 125 -5.69 -10.40 -6.98
CA HIS A 125 -6.61 -11.27 -6.27
C HIS A 125 -7.08 -10.63 -4.97
N PHE A 126 -6.14 -10.08 -4.21
CA PHE A 126 -6.45 -9.48 -2.93
C PHE A 126 -7.40 -8.29 -3.06
N THR A 127 -7.10 -7.37 -3.98
CA THR A 127 -7.91 -6.17 -4.14
C THR A 127 -9.29 -6.47 -4.71
N ARG A 128 -9.39 -7.45 -5.59
CA ARG A 128 -10.67 -7.81 -6.22
C ARG A 128 -11.68 -8.40 -5.24
N ASN A 129 -11.22 -8.89 -4.11
CA ASN A 129 -12.11 -9.47 -3.13
C ASN A 129 -12.74 -8.45 -2.21
N ARG A 130 -12.49 -7.14 -2.45
CA ARG A 130 -13.04 -6.09 -1.60
C ARG A 130 -14.22 -5.43 -2.29
N ASP A 131 -15.37 -5.41 -1.60
CA ASP A 131 -16.57 -4.77 -2.12
C ASP A 131 -16.36 -3.30 -2.40
N PHE A 132 -15.59 -2.63 -1.55
CA PHE A 132 -15.29 -1.23 -1.72
C PHE A 132 -14.66 -0.96 -3.09
N LEU A 133 -13.74 -1.81 -3.50
CA LEU A 133 -13.07 -1.66 -4.78
C LEU A 133 -14.00 -1.99 -5.95
N ARG A 134 -14.91 -2.92 -5.76
CA ARG A 134 -15.79 -3.35 -6.84
C ARG A 134 -16.86 -2.33 -7.20
N GLN A 135 -17.11 -1.37 -6.32
CA GLN A 135 -18.22 -0.45 -6.51
C GLN A 135 -17.94 0.71 -7.45
N GLY A 136 -16.72 0.99 -7.78
CA GLY A 136 -16.50 2.18 -8.52
C GLY A 136 -15.36 2.22 -9.51
N ILE A 137 -14.52 1.22 -9.53
CA ILE A 137 -13.24 1.43 -10.18
C ILE A 137 -12.94 0.44 -11.27
N TRP A 138 -13.50 -0.70 -11.15
CA TRP A 138 -13.25 -1.76 -12.12
C TRP A 138 -14.24 -1.78 -13.25
#